data_bb30c02570f0a3666c6cb80a7757527a
#
_entry.id   bb30c02570f0a3666c6cb80a7757527a
#
_cell.length_a   1.000
_cell.length_b   1.000
_cell.length_c   1.000
_cell.angle_alpha   90.00
_cell.angle_beta   90.00
_cell.angle_gamma   90.00
#
_symmetry.space_group_name_H-M   'P 1'
#
loop_
_entity.id
_entity.type
_entity.pdbx_description
1 polymer ?
#
loop_
_entity_poly.entity_id
_entity_poly.type
_entity_poly.pdbx_seq_one_letter_code
_entity_poly.pdbx_strand_id
1 'polypeptide(L)'
;VDYQMSPVPLLFISDAISVQSGLARITRDLSTRVHKHLSDVYRVGTAGIGGTGSREFNFPQYNLALDGWTCLNLPEIVEDFAGKQRCKIIFIWDLHRLTWFSQPQRLAEESLSKYPALKQWLLTANIEKICYVPLDSSGPNDKLSFPIALTAMGFDRLLAYGQFGEFLLRRTIGDEEADKRHLVNLPHGIDSSIFYEHDRKTSRAFFLQHTGAQSMLHMLGVQKSTERIQDDEVLISIIATNQSRKNWPLGLETAALLAKNNRVRIWAHVDDLERNYSLPSLLVDYGLLDKTIISMGYLPDEKMAAGYSASDLFFGIGAEGWGFPCAESLACGTPCITGSYAGA
;
A
#
# COMPACT_ATOMS: atom_id res chain seq x y z
N VAL A 1 -39.78 20.88 9.69
CA VAL A 1 -39.49 19.47 9.35
C VAL A 1 -38.07 19.47 8.83
N ASP A 2 -37.12 19.13 9.68
CA ASP A 2 -35.72 18.90 9.25
C ASP A 2 -35.69 17.68 8.32
N TYR A 3 -35.53 17.93 7.03
CA TYR A 3 -35.18 16.87 6.07
C TYR A 3 -33.77 16.40 6.37
N GLN A 4 -33.64 15.47 7.29
CA GLN A 4 -32.39 14.74 7.45
C GLN A 4 -32.17 13.91 6.17
N MET A 5 -31.32 14.40 5.26
CA MET A 5 -30.97 13.66 4.05
C MET A 5 -30.35 12.32 4.46
N SER A 6 -30.81 11.22 3.88
CA SER A 6 -30.22 9.90 4.13
C SER A 6 -28.73 9.92 3.75
N PRO A 7 -27.84 9.32 4.55
CA PRO A 7 -26.41 9.28 4.25
C PRO A 7 -26.13 8.74 2.86
N VAL A 8 -25.21 9.37 2.14
CA VAL A 8 -24.84 9.02 0.77
C VAL A 8 -24.06 7.70 0.78
N PRO A 9 -24.45 6.68 -0.03
CA PRO A 9 -23.69 5.45 -0.15
C PRO A 9 -22.29 5.70 -0.69
N LEU A 10 -21.26 5.24 0.05
CA LEU A 10 -19.85 5.35 -0.27
C LEU A 10 -19.20 3.95 -0.20
N LEU A 11 -18.89 3.39 -1.35
CA LEU A 11 -18.30 2.05 -1.50
C LEU A 11 -16.83 2.16 -1.83
N PHE A 12 -15.98 1.62 -0.96
CA PHE A 12 -14.54 1.47 -1.21
C PHE A 12 -14.26 0.12 -1.88
N ILE A 13 -13.51 0.13 -2.97
CA ILE A 13 -13.14 -1.07 -3.72
C ILE A 13 -11.62 -1.19 -3.79
N SER A 14 -11.09 -2.32 -3.31
CA SER A 14 -9.65 -2.58 -3.26
C SER A 14 -9.36 -4.07 -2.99
N ASP A 15 -8.19 -4.36 -2.40
CA ASP A 15 -7.98 -5.60 -1.66
C ASP A 15 -8.91 -5.64 -0.45
N ALA A 16 -9.37 -6.83 -0.05
CA ALA A 16 -10.26 -6.96 1.10
C ALA A 16 -9.59 -6.43 2.36
N ILE A 17 -10.34 -5.69 3.18
CA ILE A 17 -9.80 -5.04 4.40
C ILE A 17 -9.26 -6.02 5.44
N SER A 18 -9.56 -7.31 5.30
CA SER A 18 -9.04 -8.40 6.14
C SER A 18 -7.68 -8.95 5.70
N VAL A 19 -7.19 -8.60 4.48
CA VAL A 19 -5.89 -9.09 4.01
C VAL A 19 -4.74 -8.15 4.38
N GLN A 20 -3.52 -8.67 4.35
CA GLN A 20 -2.31 -7.96 4.72
C GLN A 20 -1.63 -7.39 3.45
N SER A 21 -2.15 -6.26 2.96
CA SER A 21 -1.54 -5.50 1.87
C SER A 21 -1.59 -4.00 2.15
N GLY A 22 -0.73 -3.22 1.50
CA GLY A 22 -0.75 -1.76 1.62
C GLY A 22 -2.08 -1.16 1.17
N LEU A 23 -2.69 -1.69 0.10
CA LEU A 23 -3.99 -1.25 -0.41
C LEU A 23 -5.12 -1.59 0.55
N ALA A 24 -5.12 -2.81 1.13
CA ALA A 24 -6.09 -3.21 2.15
C ALA A 24 -5.99 -2.34 3.40
N ARG A 25 -4.76 -2.00 3.84
CA ARG A 25 -4.53 -1.10 4.97
C ARG A 25 -5.13 0.28 4.72
N ILE A 26 -4.84 0.90 3.57
CA ILE A 26 -5.41 2.20 3.19
C ILE A 26 -6.94 2.14 3.20
N THR A 27 -7.50 1.11 2.59
CA THR A 27 -8.96 0.91 2.51
C THR A 27 -9.57 0.77 3.90
N ARG A 28 -8.98 -0.06 4.76
CA ARG A 28 -9.42 -0.26 6.14
C ARG A 28 -9.38 1.05 6.93
N ASP A 29 -8.26 1.74 6.87
CA ASP A 29 -8.06 2.97 7.64
C ASP A 29 -9.01 4.09 7.20
N LEU A 30 -9.19 4.28 5.90
CA LEU A 30 -10.12 5.28 5.37
C LEU A 30 -11.57 4.92 5.65
N SER A 31 -12.00 3.69 5.33
CA SER A 31 -13.40 3.27 5.53
C SER A 31 -13.80 3.33 6.99
N THR A 32 -12.93 2.90 7.90
CA THR A 32 -13.18 2.95 9.36
C THR A 32 -13.29 4.38 9.87
N ARG A 33 -12.39 5.28 9.44
CA ARG A 33 -12.43 6.69 9.87
C ARG A 33 -13.62 7.42 9.29
N VAL A 34 -13.97 7.21 8.02
CA VAL A 34 -15.17 7.79 7.42
C VAL A 34 -16.43 7.28 8.12
N HIS A 35 -16.52 5.97 8.39
CA HIS A 35 -17.63 5.40 9.14
C HIS A 35 -17.74 5.99 10.55
N LYS A 36 -16.62 6.15 11.24
CA LYS A 36 -16.59 6.67 12.62
C LYS A 36 -16.95 8.17 12.72
N HIS A 37 -16.47 8.97 11.78
CA HIS A 37 -16.52 10.43 11.92
C HIS A 37 -17.51 11.14 10.97
N LEU A 38 -18.00 10.44 9.94
CA LEU A 38 -18.86 11.00 8.89
C LEU A 38 -20.07 10.11 8.60
N SER A 39 -20.53 9.31 9.57
CA SER A 39 -21.68 8.40 9.40
C SER A 39 -23.02 9.10 9.19
N ASP A 40 -23.14 10.36 9.57
CA ASP A 40 -24.27 11.24 9.27
C ASP A 40 -24.29 11.71 7.81
N VAL A 41 -23.13 11.74 7.15
CA VAL A 41 -22.97 12.16 5.75
C VAL A 41 -22.88 10.95 4.81
N TYR A 42 -22.16 9.91 5.21
CA TYR A 42 -21.87 8.75 4.37
C TYR A 42 -22.25 7.42 5.03
N ARG A 43 -22.95 6.59 4.27
CA ARG A 43 -23.09 5.16 4.58
C ARG A 43 -21.94 4.42 3.90
N VAL A 44 -21.03 3.87 4.69
CA VAL A 44 -19.80 3.21 4.23
C VAL A 44 -20.04 1.74 3.95
N GLY A 45 -19.44 1.23 2.88
CA GLY A 45 -19.27 -0.19 2.57
C GLY A 45 -17.92 -0.44 1.91
N THR A 46 -17.47 -1.68 1.92
CA THR A 46 -16.23 -2.12 1.25
C THR A 46 -16.50 -3.33 0.37
N ALA A 47 -15.79 -3.40 -0.77
CA ALA A 47 -15.75 -4.59 -1.61
C ALA A 47 -14.29 -4.92 -1.95
N GLY A 48 -13.88 -6.17 -1.78
CA GLY A 48 -12.46 -6.51 -1.91
C GLY A 48 -12.19 -7.91 -2.43
N ILE A 49 -10.92 -8.13 -2.85
CA ILE A 49 -10.39 -9.43 -3.27
C ILE A 49 -9.48 -10.03 -2.21
N GLY A 50 -9.44 -11.36 -2.18
CA GLY A 50 -8.47 -12.14 -1.40
C GLY A 50 -8.82 -12.35 0.06
N GLY A 51 -9.98 -11.93 0.54
CA GLY A 51 -10.38 -12.09 1.93
C GLY A 51 -11.86 -12.38 2.13
N THR A 52 -12.20 -12.85 3.30
CA THR A 52 -13.57 -12.94 3.80
C THR A 52 -13.87 -11.71 4.66
N GLY A 53 -15.15 -11.35 4.80
CA GLY A 53 -15.56 -10.26 5.69
C GLY A 53 -15.06 -10.49 7.12
N SER A 54 -14.72 -9.43 7.82
CA SER A 54 -14.35 -9.44 9.24
C SER A 54 -15.50 -8.91 10.10
N ARG A 55 -15.80 -9.56 11.21
CA ARG A 55 -16.82 -9.11 12.18
C ARG A 55 -16.37 -7.88 12.99
N GLU A 56 -15.10 -7.47 12.87
CA GLU A 56 -14.56 -6.30 13.58
C GLU A 56 -15.12 -4.97 13.04
N PHE A 57 -15.68 -4.97 11.82
CA PHE A 57 -16.18 -3.76 11.17
C PHE A 57 -17.71 -3.76 11.09
N ASN A 58 -18.33 -2.68 11.59
CA ASN A 58 -19.78 -2.50 11.66
C ASN A 58 -20.39 -1.90 10.37
N PHE A 59 -19.80 -2.21 9.21
CA PHE A 59 -20.34 -1.82 7.91
C PHE A 59 -20.27 -2.98 6.91
N PRO A 60 -21.09 -2.95 5.82
CA PRO A 60 -21.15 -4.02 4.83
C PRO A 60 -19.80 -4.27 4.15
N GLN A 61 -19.45 -5.54 3.98
CA GLN A 61 -18.23 -5.99 3.34
C GLN A 61 -18.60 -7.05 2.28
N TYR A 62 -18.18 -6.83 1.05
CA TYR A 62 -18.49 -7.67 -0.10
C TYR A 62 -17.21 -8.31 -0.67
N ASN A 63 -17.37 -9.53 -1.19
CA ASN A 63 -16.31 -10.17 -1.96
C ASN A 63 -16.51 -9.87 -3.46
N LEU A 64 -15.42 -9.52 -4.14
CA LEU A 64 -15.43 -9.30 -5.57
C LEU A 64 -15.27 -10.63 -6.32
N ALA A 65 -16.13 -10.85 -7.31
CA ALA A 65 -15.96 -11.90 -8.31
C ALA A 65 -15.25 -11.30 -9.53
N LEU A 66 -14.06 -11.82 -9.85
CA LEU A 66 -13.20 -11.26 -10.90
C LEU A 66 -13.04 -12.22 -12.07
N ASP A 67 -12.98 -11.65 -13.31
CA ASP A 67 -12.28 -12.22 -14.44
C ASP A 67 -11.15 -11.26 -14.85
N GLY A 68 -9.90 -11.70 -14.65
CA GLY A 68 -8.77 -10.79 -14.65
C GLY A 68 -8.93 -9.69 -13.60
N TRP A 69 -9.05 -8.44 -14.04
CA TRP A 69 -9.32 -7.30 -13.16
C TRP A 69 -10.78 -6.80 -13.23
N THR A 70 -11.62 -7.41 -14.08
CA THR A 70 -13.02 -7.02 -14.24
C THR A 70 -13.86 -7.56 -13.09
N CYS A 71 -14.54 -6.68 -12.35
CA CYS A 71 -15.42 -7.07 -11.24
C CYS A 71 -16.81 -7.43 -11.79
N LEU A 72 -17.10 -8.72 -11.87
CA LEU A 72 -18.30 -9.23 -12.51
C LEU A 72 -19.59 -8.96 -11.72
N ASN A 73 -19.51 -9.00 -10.39
CA ASN A 73 -20.66 -8.84 -9.49
C ASN A 73 -20.78 -7.40 -8.93
N LEU A 74 -20.13 -6.41 -9.56
CA LEU A 74 -20.25 -5.03 -9.11
C LEU A 74 -21.68 -4.47 -9.18
N PRO A 75 -22.49 -4.78 -10.23
CA PRO A 75 -23.88 -4.35 -10.28
C PRO A 75 -24.70 -4.82 -9.08
N GLU A 76 -24.61 -6.10 -8.72
CA GLU A 76 -25.33 -6.72 -7.61
C GLU A 76 -24.92 -6.11 -6.26
N ILE A 77 -23.61 -5.87 -6.09
CA ILE A 77 -23.07 -5.22 -4.88
C ILE A 77 -23.63 -3.81 -4.75
N VAL A 78 -23.64 -3.03 -5.83
CA VAL A 78 -24.15 -1.65 -5.79
C VAL A 78 -25.66 -1.62 -5.57
N GLU A 79 -26.40 -2.54 -6.15
CA GLU A 79 -27.87 -2.67 -5.94
C GLU A 79 -28.18 -3.03 -4.48
N ASP A 80 -27.51 -4.03 -3.91
CA ASP A 80 -27.67 -4.41 -2.51
C ASP A 80 -27.28 -3.29 -1.54
N PHE A 81 -26.12 -2.65 -1.82
CA PHE A 81 -25.57 -1.62 -0.94
C PHE A 81 -26.30 -0.28 -1.06
N ALA A 82 -26.58 0.21 -2.26
CA ALA A 82 -27.09 1.57 -2.49
C ALA A 82 -28.56 1.61 -2.92
N GLY A 83 -29.11 0.51 -3.43
CA GLY A 83 -30.43 0.46 -4.01
C GLY A 83 -30.57 1.45 -5.17
N LYS A 84 -31.52 2.38 -5.08
CA LYS A 84 -31.75 3.42 -6.09
C LYS A 84 -30.97 4.72 -5.85
N GLN A 85 -30.28 4.84 -4.72
CA GLN A 85 -29.48 6.03 -4.41
C GLN A 85 -28.24 6.10 -5.30
N ARG A 86 -27.78 7.33 -5.59
CA ARG A 86 -26.46 7.52 -6.24
C ARG A 86 -25.37 6.98 -5.34
N CYS A 87 -24.56 6.05 -5.86
CA CYS A 87 -23.45 5.46 -5.13
C CYS A 87 -22.12 6.14 -5.53
N LYS A 88 -21.35 6.59 -4.54
CA LYS A 88 -19.97 6.99 -4.76
C LYS A 88 -19.09 5.75 -4.65
N ILE A 89 -18.31 5.45 -5.69
CA ILE A 89 -17.39 4.32 -5.72
C ILE A 89 -15.96 4.85 -5.75
N ILE A 90 -15.18 4.50 -4.72
CA ILE A 90 -13.75 4.82 -4.64
C ILE A 90 -12.95 3.56 -4.90
N PHE A 91 -12.27 3.52 -6.04
CA PHE A 91 -11.25 2.50 -6.30
C PHE A 91 -9.90 2.92 -5.71
N ILE A 92 -9.26 2.00 -5.01
CA ILE A 92 -7.90 2.13 -4.46
C ILE A 92 -7.06 1.04 -5.13
N TRP A 93 -6.83 1.19 -6.42
CA TRP A 93 -6.06 0.28 -7.28
C TRP A 93 -5.25 1.05 -8.31
N ASP A 94 -4.27 0.36 -8.90
CA ASP A 94 -3.52 0.88 -10.04
C ASP A 94 -4.43 1.14 -11.23
N LEU A 95 -4.23 2.27 -11.91
CA LEU A 95 -5.07 2.68 -13.05
C LEU A 95 -5.15 1.64 -14.16
N HIS A 96 -4.07 0.87 -14.42
CA HIS A 96 -4.08 -0.14 -15.47
C HIS A 96 -5.08 -1.28 -15.23
N ARG A 97 -5.52 -1.48 -13.98
CA ARG A 97 -6.55 -2.46 -13.60
C ARG A 97 -7.96 -1.96 -13.81
N LEU A 98 -8.15 -0.66 -14.06
CA LEU A 98 -9.44 0.03 -13.98
C LEU A 98 -9.99 0.50 -15.33
N THR A 99 -9.34 0.15 -16.44
CA THR A 99 -9.76 0.55 -17.80
C THR A 99 -11.20 0.13 -18.11
N TRP A 100 -11.58 -1.09 -17.74
CA TRP A 100 -12.93 -1.63 -17.93
C TRP A 100 -14.02 -0.81 -17.23
N PHE A 101 -13.70 -0.26 -16.07
CA PHE A 101 -14.63 0.53 -15.27
C PHE A 101 -14.72 1.99 -15.73
N SER A 102 -13.57 2.59 -16.00
CA SER A 102 -13.48 4.02 -16.32
C SER A 102 -13.90 4.33 -17.76
N GLN A 103 -13.53 3.48 -18.73
CA GLN A 103 -13.71 3.68 -20.17
C GLN A 103 -14.47 2.53 -20.85
N PRO A 104 -15.71 2.21 -20.42
CA PRO A 104 -16.45 1.05 -20.92
C PRO A 104 -16.77 1.14 -22.42
N GLN A 105 -16.76 2.35 -23.00
CA GLN A 105 -17.06 2.56 -24.43
C GLN A 105 -15.84 2.37 -25.32
N ARG A 106 -14.61 2.63 -24.84
CA ARG A 106 -13.42 2.81 -25.69
C ARG A 106 -12.35 1.72 -25.52
N LEU A 107 -11.85 1.54 -24.30
CA LEU A 107 -10.67 0.73 -24.04
C LEU A 107 -10.99 -0.66 -23.47
N ALA A 108 -12.21 -0.88 -23.03
CA ALA A 108 -12.64 -2.13 -22.46
C ALA A 108 -13.39 -3.03 -23.44
N GLU A 109 -13.31 -2.73 -24.74
CA GLU A 109 -14.12 -3.44 -25.74
C GLU A 109 -13.81 -4.95 -25.77
N GLU A 110 -12.56 -5.34 -25.68
CA GLU A 110 -12.17 -6.76 -25.62
C GLU A 110 -12.55 -7.41 -24.29
N SER A 111 -12.28 -6.76 -23.16
CA SER A 111 -12.56 -7.31 -21.82
C SER A 111 -14.05 -7.32 -21.50
N LEU A 112 -14.80 -6.29 -21.91
CA LEU A 112 -16.24 -6.18 -21.66
C LEU A 112 -17.13 -6.76 -22.76
N SER A 113 -16.58 -7.13 -23.92
CA SER A 113 -17.37 -7.81 -24.98
C SER A 113 -17.98 -9.13 -24.50
N LYS A 114 -17.30 -9.81 -23.58
CA LYS A 114 -17.79 -11.03 -22.94
C LYS A 114 -18.93 -10.78 -21.92
N TYR A 115 -19.09 -9.53 -21.45
CA TYR A 115 -20.00 -9.16 -20.37
C TYR A 115 -20.89 -7.98 -20.78
N PRO A 116 -21.80 -8.16 -21.77
CA PRO A 116 -22.61 -7.07 -22.34
C PRO A 116 -23.55 -6.45 -21.28
N ALA A 117 -24.06 -7.23 -20.34
CA ALA A 117 -24.89 -6.70 -19.25
C ALA A 117 -24.10 -5.77 -18.32
N LEU A 118 -22.88 -6.15 -17.92
CA LEU A 118 -22.00 -5.29 -17.12
C LEU A 118 -21.62 -4.02 -17.88
N LYS A 119 -21.30 -4.13 -19.18
CA LYS A 119 -21.03 -2.96 -20.03
C LYS A 119 -22.20 -1.99 -20.05
N GLN A 120 -23.42 -2.51 -20.29
CA GLN A 120 -24.64 -1.70 -20.30
C GLN A 120 -24.88 -1.03 -18.95
N TRP A 121 -24.70 -1.78 -17.85
CA TRP A 121 -24.84 -1.23 -16.51
C TRP A 121 -23.84 -0.08 -16.25
N LEU A 122 -22.57 -0.24 -16.58
CA LEU A 122 -21.54 0.80 -16.43
C LEU A 122 -21.85 2.10 -17.18
N LEU A 123 -22.61 2.01 -18.28
CA LEU A 123 -23.02 3.16 -19.08
C LEU A 123 -24.25 3.89 -18.51
N THR A 124 -25.06 3.22 -17.71
CA THR A 124 -26.36 3.73 -17.23
C THR A 124 -26.48 3.84 -15.72
N ALA A 125 -25.52 3.26 -14.97
CA ALA A 125 -25.55 3.24 -13.52
C ALA A 125 -25.47 4.64 -12.91
N ASN A 126 -26.28 4.88 -11.88
CA ASN A 126 -26.25 6.11 -11.10
C ASN A 126 -25.10 6.09 -10.09
N ILE A 127 -23.87 6.19 -10.59
CA ILE A 127 -22.64 6.13 -9.78
C ILE A 127 -21.77 7.37 -10.01
N GLU A 128 -20.96 7.70 -9.00
CA GLU A 128 -19.84 8.64 -9.12
C GLU A 128 -18.53 7.83 -9.04
N LYS A 129 -17.71 7.93 -10.07
CA LYS A 129 -16.46 7.18 -10.23
C LYS A 129 -15.30 7.96 -9.66
N ILE A 130 -14.72 7.46 -8.58
CA ILE A 130 -13.58 8.10 -7.91
C ILE A 130 -12.41 7.11 -7.92
N CYS A 131 -11.21 7.58 -8.23
CA CYS A 131 -10.00 6.78 -8.09
C CYS A 131 -9.03 7.44 -7.13
N TYR A 132 -8.60 6.71 -6.12
CA TYR A 132 -7.48 7.07 -5.25
C TYR A 132 -6.23 6.34 -5.77
N VAL A 133 -5.35 7.08 -6.42
CA VAL A 133 -4.38 6.56 -7.38
C VAL A 133 -3.02 6.32 -6.74
N PRO A 134 -2.56 5.07 -6.62
CA PRO A 134 -1.17 4.77 -6.31
C PRO A 134 -0.30 4.94 -7.56
N LEU A 135 0.67 5.85 -7.52
CA LEU A 135 1.65 6.04 -8.58
C LEU A 135 3.06 5.96 -7.97
N ASP A 136 3.82 4.96 -8.38
CA ASP A 136 5.17 4.68 -7.88
C ASP A 136 6.25 4.82 -8.97
N SER A 137 5.85 5.18 -10.19
CA SER A 137 6.76 5.30 -11.33
C SER A 137 6.21 6.22 -12.41
N SER A 138 7.11 6.82 -13.19
CA SER A 138 6.80 7.56 -14.39
C SER A 138 7.35 6.84 -15.62
N GLY A 139 6.74 7.10 -16.76
CA GLY A 139 7.28 6.75 -18.07
C GLY A 139 8.19 7.87 -18.63
N PRO A 140 8.56 7.78 -19.92
CA PRO A 140 9.37 8.80 -20.57
C PRO A 140 8.75 10.19 -20.46
N ASN A 141 9.61 11.22 -20.24
CA ASN A 141 9.22 12.62 -20.10
C ASN A 141 8.28 12.89 -18.92
N ASP A 142 8.37 12.09 -17.85
CA ASP A 142 7.50 12.17 -16.68
C ASP A 142 6.01 12.14 -17.03
N LYS A 143 5.62 11.19 -17.86
CA LYS A 143 4.23 10.96 -18.22
C LYS A 143 3.85 9.49 -18.05
N LEU A 144 2.58 9.26 -17.80
CA LEU A 144 1.99 7.92 -17.87
C LEU A 144 1.76 7.53 -19.34
N SER A 145 1.66 6.23 -19.60
CA SER A 145 1.31 5.75 -20.95
C SER A 145 -0.09 6.22 -21.37
N PHE A 146 -0.31 6.32 -22.67
CA PHE A 146 -1.58 6.78 -23.22
C PHE A 146 -2.81 5.98 -22.74
N PRO A 147 -2.80 4.63 -22.65
CA PRO A 147 -3.92 3.89 -22.09
C PRO A 147 -4.22 4.25 -20.63
N ILE A 148 -3.18 4.48 -19.83
CA ILE A 148 -3.35 4.87 -18.41
C ILE A 148 -3.91 6.29 -18.31
N ALA A 149 -3.45 7.21 -19.17
CA ALA A 149 -4.01 8.56 -19.26
C ALA A 149 -5.51 8.53 -19.58
N LEU A 150 -5.91 7.73 -20.57
CA LEU A 150 -7.33 7.56 -20.91
C LEU A 150 -8.12 6.96 -19.76
N THR A 151 -7.56 5.99 -19.02
CA THR A 151 -8.20 5.41 -17.85
C THR A 151 -8.42 6.49 -16.79
N ALA A 152 -7.43 7.32 -16.49
CA ALA A 152 -7.57 8.43 -15.54
C ALA A 152 -8.68 9.40 -15.95
N MET A 153 -8.75 9.75 -17.23
CA MET A 153 -9.77 10.65 -17.78
C MET A 153 -11.21 10.08 -17.74
N GLY A 154 -11.40 8.80 -17.46
CA GLY A 154 -12.72 8.18 -17.30
C GLY A 154 -13.32 8.27 -15.91
N PHE A 155 -12.59 8.80 -14.93
CA PHE A 155 -13.09 9.03 -13.59
C PHE A 155 -13.69 10.44 -13.44
N ASP A 156 -14.68 10.57 -12.57
CA ASP A 156 -15.27 11.86 -12.21
C ASP A 156 -14.35 12.63 -11.26
N ARG A 157 -13.63 11.92 -10.38
CA ARG A 157 -12.64 12.49 -9.46
C ARG A 157 -11.38 11.64 -9.38
N LEU A 158 -10.25 12.34 -9.25
CA LEU A 158 -8.94 11.74 -9.03
C LEU A 158 -8.34 12.24 -7.71
N LEU A 159 -7.89 11.32 -6.88
CA LEU A 159 -7.20 11.60 -5.63
C LEU A 159 -5.79 11.02 -5.77
N ALA A 160 -4.75 11.82 -5.67
CA ALA A 160 -3.37 11.35 -5.75
C ALA A 160 -2.81 11.07 -4.36
N TYR A 161 -2.01 10.02 -4.20
CA TYR A 161 -1.40 9.66 -2.90
C TYR A 161 -0.44 10.71 -2.36
N GLY A 162 0.14 11.55 -3.21
CA GLY A 162 1.12 12.55 -2.83
C GLY A 162 1.42 13.50 -3.99
N GLN A 163 2.35 14.42 -3.76
CA GLN A 163 2.73 15.46 -4.74
C GLN A 163 3.24 14.85 -6.06
N PHE A 164 4.00 13.76 -5.99
CA PHE A 164 4.49 13.06 -7.18
C PHE A 164 3.33 12.55 -8.05
N GLY A 165 2.33 11.93 -7.44
CA GLY A 165 1.15 11.43 -8.14
C GLY A 165 0.33 12.55 -8.76
N GLU A 166 0.12 13.65 -8.06
CA GLU A 166 -0.56 14.84 -8.59
C GLU A 166 0.21 15.43 -9.77
N PHE A 167 1.52 15.67 -9.61
CA PHE A 167 2.39 16.19 -10.67
C PHE A 167 2.31 15.30 -11.92
N LEU A 168 2.43 14.00 -11.75
CA LEU A 168 2.46 13.04 -12.86
C LEU A 168 1.11 12.99 -13.60
N LEU A 169 -0.01 13.03 -12.88
CA LEU A 169 -1.34 13.08 -13.47
C LEU A 169 -1.53 14.39 -14.25
N ARG A 170 -1.25 15.55 -13.67
CA ARG A 170 -1.37 16.86 -14.35
C ARG A 170 -0.51 16.91 -15.62
N ARG A 171 0.73 16.46 -15.52
CA ARG A 171 1.64 16.42 -16.68
C ARG A 171 1.16 15.46 -17.77
N THR A 172 0.41 14.42 -17.40
CA THR A 172 -0.06 13.39 -18.34
C THR A 172 -1.36 13.78 -19.04
N ILE A 173 -2.39 14.23 -18.29
CA ILE A 173 -3.72 14.53 -18.85
C ILE A 173 -3.92 16.03 -19.11
N GLY A 174 -3.01 16.89 -18.65
CA GLY A 174 -3.10 18.35 -18.73
C GLY A 174 -3.91 18.96 -17.58
N ASP A 175 -3.65 20.23 -17.27
CA ASP A 175 -4.27 20.93 -16.13
C ASP A 175 -5.79 21.05 -16.29
N GLU A 176 -6.28 21.37 -17.49
CA GLU A 176 -7.73 21.49 -17.76
C GLU A 176 -8.48 20.17 -17.43
N GLU A 177 -7.97 19.03 -17.90
CA GLU A 177 -8.59 17.73 -17.63
C GLU A 177 -8.41 17.31 -16.17
N ALA A 178 -7.30 17.67 -15.53
CA ALA A 178 -7.07 17.44 -14.10
C ALA A 178 -8.07 18.22 -13.23
N ASP A 179 -8.28 19.51 -13.54
CA ASP A 179 -9.19 20.37 -12.80
C ASP A 179 -10.66 19.95 -13.01
N LYS A 180 -11.02 19.55 -14.23
CA LYS A 180 -12.33 18.99 -14.55
C LYS A 180 -12.65 17.73 -13.73
N ARG A 181 -11.61 16.94 -13.36
CA ARG A 181 -11.74 15.76 -12.52
C ARG A 181 -11.46 16.02 -11.05
N HIS A 182 -11.46 17.29 -10.67
CA HIS A 182 -11.21 17.69 -9.29
C HIS A 182 -10.00 16.94 -8.69
N LEU A 183 -8.90 16.87 -9.46
CA LEU A 183 -7.67 16.23 -9.00
C LEU A 183 -7.16 16.95 -7.76
N VAL A 184 -7.00 16.20 -6.68
CA VAL A 184 -6.42 16.71 -5.43
C VAL A 184 -5.32 15.79 -4.94
N ASN A 185 -4.31 16.38 -4.32
CA ASN A 185 -3.33 15.67 -3.53
C ASN A 185 -3.94 15.32 -2.17
N LEU A 186 -4.06 14.02 -1.90
CA LEU A 186 -4.55 13.48 -0.64
C LEU A 186 -3.52 12.49 -0.08
N PRO A 187 -2.49 12.96 0.61
CA PRO A 187 -1.45 12.09 1.15
C PRO A 187 -2.03 11.18 2.25
N HIS A 188 -1.42 10.01 2.42
CA HIS A 188 -1.74 9.16 3.55
C HIS A 188 -1.23 9.79 4.86
N GLY A 189 -1.84 9.36 5.97
CA GLY A 189 -1.31 9.55 7.30
C GLY A 189 -0.81 8.22 7.87
N ILE A 190 -0.14 8.31 9.01
CA ILE A 190 0.17 7.18 9.88
C ILE A 190 -0.55 7.36 11.20
N ASP A 191 -0.78 6.27 11.91
CA ASP A 191 -1.40 6.33 13.25
C ASP A 191 -0.35 6.70 14.29
N SER A 192 -0.31 7.97 14.69
CA SER A 192 0.64 8.47 15.70
C SER A 192 0.38 7.96 17.11
N SER A 193 -0.72 7.24 17.36
CA SER A 193 -0.93 6.53 18.63
C SER A 193 -0.18 5.20 18.68
N ILE A 194 0.27 4.68 17.53
CA ILE A 194 1.02 3.44 17.39
C ILE A 194 2.47 3.74 17.00
N PHE A 195 2.66 4.54 15.93
CA PHE A 195 3.97 4.90 15.41
C PHE A 195 4.43 6.23 16.05
N TYR A 196 5.19 6.11 17.11
CA TYR A 196 5.84 7.20 17.84
C TYR A 196 7.19 6.71 18.40
N GLU A 197 8.01 7.59 18.88
CA GLU A 197 9.32 7.25 19.44
C GLU A 197 9.15 6.46 20.76
N HIS A 198 9.38 5.15 20.71
CA HIS A 198 9.44 4.29 21.89
C HIS A 198 10.83 4.38 22.54
N ASP A 199 10.93 4.03 23.83
CA ASP A 199 12.22 3.93 24.50
C ASP A 199 13.15 2.95 23.76
N ARG A 200 14.22 3.48 23.18
CA ARG A 200 15.15 2.73 22.34
C ARG A 200 15.84 1.58 23.06
N LYS A 201 16.22 1.79 24.31
CA LYS A 201 16.92 0.77 25.10
C LYS A 201 16.00 -0.42 25.35
N THR A 202 14.77 -0.16 25.73
CA THR A 202 13.73 -1.19 25.91
C THR A 202 13.42 -1.87 24.58
N SER A 203 13.22 -1.11 23.49
CA SER A 203 12.95 -1.66 22.15
C SER A 203 14.07 -2.59 21.67
N ARG A 204 15.33 -2.24 21.92
CA ARG A 204 16.49 -3.11 21.61
C ARG A 204 16.58 -4.35 22.49
N ALA A 205 16.31 -4.22 23.77
CA ALA A 205 16.38 -5.34 24.70
C ALA A 205 15.39 -6.45 24.34
N PHE A 206 14.21 -6.08 23.84
CA PHE A 206 13.16 -7.02 23.47
C PHE A 206 12.97 -7.17 21.95
N PHE A 207 13.91 -6.69 21.14
CA PHE A 207 13.80 -6.62 19.70
C PHE A 207 13.39 -7.95 19.04
N LEU A 208 14.13 -9.02 19.33
CA LEU A 208 13.85 -10.34 18.72
C LEU A 208 12.51 -10.91 19.19
N GLN A 209 12.12 -10.64 20.42
CA GLN A 209 10.80 -11.04 20.95
C GLN A 209 9.66 -10.28 20.26
N HIS A 210 9.83 -8.97 20.03
CA HIS A 210 8.82 -8.15 19.36
C HIS A 210 8.69 -8.49 17.87
N THR A 211 9.80 -8.59 17.17
CA THR A 211 9.82 -8.75 15.71
C THR A 211 9.77 -10.21 15.25
N GLY A 212 10.04 -11.18 16.16
CA GLY A 212 10.21 -12.58 15.78
C GLY A 212 11.38 -12.82 14.84
N ALA A 213 12.31 -11.84 14.74
CA ALA A 213 13.44 -11.94 13.85
C ALA A 213 14.42 -13.01 14.32
N GLN A 214 14.98 -13.77 13.37
CA GLN A 214 15.97 -14.82 13.60
C GLN A 214 17.22 -14.55 12.77
N SER A 215 18.39 -14.97 13.29
CA SER A 215 19.62 -14.92 12.52
C SER A 215 19.48 -15.76 11.24
N MET A 216 19.97 -15.22 10.12
CA MET A 216 19.97 -15.93 8.84
C MET A 216 20.75 -17.25 8.92
N LEU A 217 21.87 -17.29 9.64
CA LEU A 217 22.63 -18.52 9.90
C LEU A 217 21.83 -19.55 10.71
N HIS A 218 20.99 -19.09 11.65
CA HIS A 218 20.11 -19.99 12.39
C HIS A 218 19.04 -20.61 11.48
N MET A 219 18.41 -19.80 10.63
CA MET A 219 17.41 -20.26 9.66
C MET A 219 17.98 -21.30 8.68
N LEU A 220 19.26 -21.16 8.35
CA LEU A 220 20.00 -22.13 7.51
C LEU A 220 20.54 -23.35 8.29
N GLY A 221 20.29 -23.44 9.61
CA GLY A 221 20.76 -24.54 10.44
C GLY A 221 22.26 -24.56 10.76
N VAL A 222 22.95 -23.42 10.53
CA VAL A 222 24.43 -23.33 10.68
C VAL A 222 24.83 -22.89 12.08
N GLN A 223 24.01 -22.11 12.77
CA GLN A 223 24.36 -21.52 14.07
C GLN A 223 23.13 -21.44 15.00
N LYS A 224 23.35 -21.34 16.32
CA LYS A 224 22.31 -21.00 17.28
C LYS A 224 21.74 -19.61 17.02
N SER A 225 20.46 -19.42 17.39
CA SER A 225 19.80 -18.12 17.25
C SER A 225 20.59 -17.00 17.95
N THR A 226 20.56 -15.79 17.38
CA THR A 226 21.05 -14.59 18.04
C THR A 226 20.10 -14.25 19.20
N GLU A 227 20.65 -13.97 20.39
CA GLU A 227 19.84 -13.74 21.58
C GLU A 227 19.42 -12.27 21.74
N ARG A 228 20.24 -11.32 21.26
CA ARG A 228 19.95 -9.88 21.33
C ARG A 228 20.78 -9.05 20.34
N ILE A 229 20.33 -7.82 20.09
CA ILE A 229 21.12 -6.79 19.41
C ILE A 229 22.07 -6.17 20.44
N GLN A 230 23.35 -6.08 20.11
CA GLN A 230 24.35 -5.48 21.00
C GLN A 230 24.26 -3.94 20.98
N ASP A 231 24.65 -3.31 22.10
CA ASP A 231 24.52 -1.85 22.24
C ASP A 231 25.47 -1.06 21.30
N ASP A 232 26.58 -1.70 20.90
CA ASP A 232 27.58 -1.13 19.96
C ASP A 232 27.36 -1.54 18.49
N GLU A 233 26.28 -2.26 18.18
CA GLU A 233 25.86 -2.55 16.81
C GLU A 233 25.01 -1.43 16.25
N VAL A 234 25.28 -1.03 15.00
CA VAL A 234 24.40 -0.19 14.19
C VAL A 234 23.33 -1.06 13.58
N LEU A 235 22.09 -0.95 14.06
CA LEU A 235 20.96 -1.70 13.53
C LEU A 235 20.33 -0.95 12.34
N ILE A 236 20.44 -1.53 11.15
CA ILE A 236 19.81 -1.03 9.93
C ILE A 236 18.57 -1.87 9.63
N SER A 237 17.42 -1.23 9.52
CA SER A 237 16.18 -1.90 9.10
C SER A 237 15.91 -1.73 7.61
N ILE A 238 15.50 -2.82 6.94
CA ILE A 238 15.04 -2.88 5.56
C ILE A 238 13.72 -3.64 5.55
N ILE A 239 12.63 -2.96 5.28
CA ILE A 239 11.27 -3.52 5.32
C ILE A 239 10.64 -3.36 3.95
N ALA A 240 10.55 -4.45 3.21
CA ALA A 240 10.03 -4.46 1.85
C ALA A 240 9.64 -5.87 1.41
N THR A 241 8.64 -5.96 0.53
CA THR A 241 8.37 -7.20 -0.20
C THR A 241 9.54 -7.54 -1.14
N ASN A 242 9.75 -8.83 -1.39
CA ASN A 242 10.76 -9.30 -2.34
C ASN A 242 10.26 -9.14 -3.79
N GLN A 243 10.23 -7.89 -4.25
CA GLN A 243 9.85 -7.49 -5.61
C GLN A 243 10.99 -6.74 -6.28
N SER A 244 11.11 -6.86 -7.61
CA SER A 244 12.21 -6.24 -8.38
C SER A 244 12.28 -4.72 -8.18
N ARG A 245 11.14 -4.03 -8.10
CA ARG A 245 11.08 -2.57 -7.88
C ARG A 245 11.61 -2.13 -6.50
N LYS A 246 11.74 -3.05 -5.54
CA LYS A 246 12.27 -2.76 -4.21
C LYS A 246 13.80 -2.75 -4.14
N ASN A 247 14.46 -3.19 -5.22
CA ASN A 247 15.90 -3.07 -5.39
C ASN A 247 16.75 -3.52 -4.19
N TRP A 248 16.46 -4.72 -3.67
CA TRP A 248 17.19 -5.32 -2.56
C TRP A 248 18.71 -5.28 -2.73
N PRO A 249 19.28 -5.55 -3.95
CA PRO A 249 20.72 -5.48 -4.15
C PRO A 249 21.31 -4.13 -3.73
N LEU A 250 20.71 -3.01 -4.10
CA LEU A 250 21.22 -1.67 -3.74
C LEU A 250 21.22 -1.44 -2.22
N GLY A 251 20.15 -1.86 -1.53
CA GLY A 251 20.07 -1.75 -0.07
C GLY A 251 21.15 -2.59 0.64
N LEU A 252 21.35 -3.82 0.18
CA LEU A 252 22.34 -4.73 0.76
C LEU A 252 23.77 -4.30 0.43
N GLU A 253 24.04 -3.82 -0.79
CA GLU A 253 25.35 -3.27 -1.16
C GLU A 253 25.71 -2.06 -0.27
N THR A 254 24.75 -1.16 -0.06
CA THR A 254 24.93 0.00 0.83
C THR A 254 25.24 -0.43 2.26
N ALA A 255 24.49 -1.42 2.79
CA ALA A 255 24.74 -1.97 4.12
C ALA A 255 26.13 -2.63 4.21
N ALA A 256 26.57 -3.34 3.16
CA ALA A 256 27.89 -3.96 3.09
C ALA A 256 29.04 -2.92 3.12
N LEU A 257 28.84 -1.78 2.45
CA LEU A 257 29.82 -0.69 2.50
C LEU A 257 29.95 -0.11 3.91
N LEU A 258 28.82 0.07 4.62
CA LEU A 258 28.82 0.54 6.02
C LEU A 258 29.46 -0.50 6.96
N ALA A 259 29.24 -1.79 6.71
CA ALA A 259 29.76 -2.87 7.52
C ALA A 259 31.31 -3.01 7.47
N LYS A 260 31.98 -2.37 6.51
CA LYS A 260 33.46 -2.36 6.44
C LYS A 260 34.12 -1.68 7.63
N ASN A 261 33.50 -0.63 8.16
CA ASN A 261 34.05 0.22 9.21
C ASN A 261 33.23 0.27 10.50
N ASN A 262 32.10 -0.43 10.52
CA ASN A 262 31.15 -0.41 11.63
C ASN A 262 30.68 -1.82 11.97
N ARG A 263 30.30 -2.05 13.22
CA ARG A 263 29.58 -3.25 13.62
C ARG A 263 28.11 -3.09 13.21
N VAL A 264 27.75 -3.64 12.08
CA VAL A 264 26.42 -3.52 11.51
C VAL A 264 25.62 -4.80 11.76
N ARG A 265 24.38 -4.63 12.17
CA ARG A 265 23.32 -5.64 12.16
C ARG A 265 22.21 -5.21 11.20
N ILE A 266 21.72 -6.10 10.37
CA ILE A 266 20.63 -5.80 9.43
C ILE A 266 19.38 -6.52 9.92
N TRP A 267 18.28 -5.79 10.07
CA TRP A 267 16.97 -6.37 10.21
C TRP A 267 16.23 -6.28 8.87
N ALA A 268 16.05 -7.44 8.22
CA ALA A 268 15.25 -7.55 7.02
C ALA A 268 13.87 -8.11 7.38
N HIS A 269 12.80 -7.33 7.11
CA HIS A 269 11.43 -7.83 7.18
C HIS A 269 10.88 -7.97 5.77
N VAL A 270 10.53 -9.21 5.39
CA VAL A 270 10.23 -9.57 4.00
C VAL A 270 9.08 -10.58 3.93
N ASP A 271 8.37 -10.60 2.81
CA ASP A 271 7.29 -11.55 2.53
C ASP A 271 7.81 -12.94 2.12
N ASP A 272 8.91 -12.98 1.35
CA ASP A 272 9.47 -14.22 0.80
C ASP A 272 10.97 -14.05 0.52
N LEU A 273 11.77 -15.08 0.84
CA LEU A 273 13.23 -15.07 0.63
C LEU A 273 13.63 -15.36 -0.82
N GLU A 274 12.79 -16.07 -1.56
CA GLU A 274 13.11 -16.65 -2.88
C GLU A 274 12.09 -16.28 -3.96
N ARG A 275 11.68 -15.01 -4.02
CA ARG A 275 10.66 -14.57 -4.98
C ARG A 275 11.28 -13.96 -6.26
N ASN A 276 11.57 -12.64 -6.24
CA ASN A 276 12.26 -11.97 -7.35
C ASN A 276 13.78 -11.98 -7.19
N TYR A 277 14.22 -12.04 -5.96
CA TYR A 277 15.63 -12.19 -5.60
C TYR A 277 15.78 -13.39 -4.67
N SER A 278 16.88 -14.13 -4.79
CA SER A 278 17.35 -15.02 -3.72
C SER A 278 18.06 -14.17 -2.68
N LEU A 279 17.36 -13.78 -1.61
CA LEU A 279 17.96 -12.98 -0.54
C LEU A 279 19.11 -13.71 0.15
N PRO A 280 19.06 -15.04 0.44
CA PRO A 280 20.22 -15.76 0.96
C PRO A 280 21.45 -15.64 0.07
N SER A 281 21.30 -15.79 -1.25
CA SER A 281 22.41 -15.66 -2.20
C SER A 281 22.98 -14.24 -2.19
N LEU A 282 22.14 -13.20 -2.24
CA LEU A 282 22.59 -11.82 -2.15
C LEU A 282 23.34 -11.54 -0.83
N LEU A 283 22.86 -12.08 0.30
CA LEU A 283 23.53 -11.91 1.59
C LEU A 283 24.91 -12.56 1.63
N VAL A 284 25.09 -13.71 0.95
CA VAL A 284 26.40 -14.34 0.77
C VAL A 284 27.30 -13.47 -0.10
N ASP A 285 26.81 -13.03 -1.26
CA ASP A 285 27.59 -12.25 -2.23
C ASP A 285 28.11 -10.92 -1.63
N TYR A 286 27.29 -10.29 -0.78
CA TYR A 286 27.68 -9.05 -0.09
C TYR A 286 28.40 -9.26 1.25
N GLY A 287 28.60 -10.50 1.71
CA GLY A 287 29.26 -10.81 2.98
C GLY A 287 28.45 -10.36 4.20
N LEU A 288 27.12 -10.45 4.14
CA LEU A 288 26.20 -9.98 5.17
C LEU A 288 25.41 -11.11 5.87
N LEU A 289 25.65 -12.37 5.50
CA LEU A 289 24.88 -13.50 5.98
C LEU A 289 24.87 -13.63 7.51
N ASP A 290 26.05 -13.45 8.14
CA ASP A 290 26.24 -13.50 9.59
C ASP A 290 25.76 -12.24 10.32
N LYS A 291 25.51 -11.16 9.58
CA LYS A 291 25.07 -9.87 10.11
C LYS A 291 23.57 -9.64 10.00
N THR A 292 22.85 -10.52 9.30
CA THR A 292 21.43 -10.33 9.00
C THR A 292 20.54 -11.18 9.89
N ILE A 293 19.55 -10.53 10.47
CA ILE A 293 18.40 -11.13 11.13
C ILE A 293 17.15 -10.89 10.29
N ILE A 294 16.30 -11.89 10.18
CA ILE A 294 15.13 -11.86 9.31
C ILE A 294 13.86 -12.13 10.11
N SER A 295 12.84 -11.35 9.86
CA SER A 295 11.46 -11.65 10.21
C SER A 295 10.58 -11.71 8.95
N MET A 296 9.58 -12.59 8.97
CA MET A 296 8.71 -12.85 7.83
C MET A 296 7.24 -12.85 8.24
N GLY A 297 6.38 -12.67 7.27
CA GLY A 297 4.92 -12.71 7.47
C GLY A 297 4.36 -11.44 8.09
N TYR A 298 3.20 -11.58 8.73
CA TYR A 298 2.55 -10.43 9.36
C TYR A 298 3.17 -10.08 10.71
N LEU A 299 3.49 -8.82 10.87
CA LEU A 299 3.92 -8.25 12.15
C LEU A 299 2.94 -7.14 12.53
N PRO A 300 2.29 -7.20 13.72
CA PRO A 300 1.41 -6.14 14.19
C PRO A 300 2.09 -4.77 14.23
N ASP A 301 1.33 -3.71 14.00
CA ASP A 301 1.85 -2.35 13.88
C ASP A 301 2.63 -1.89 15.13
N GLU A 302 2.20 -2.29 16.34
CA GLU A 302 2.90 -1.98 17.59
C GLU A 302 4.28 -2.67 17.65
N LYS A 303 4.39 -3.87 17.11
CA LYS A 303 5.67 -4.59 17.03
C LYS A 303 6.58 -3.99 15.94
N MET A 304 5.99 -3.54 14.84
CA MET A 304 6.71 -2.79 13.82
C MET A 304 7.28 -1.48 14.38
N ALA A 305 6.46 -0.72 15.12
CA ALA A 305 6.87 0.53 15.78
C ALA A 305 8.04 0.31 16.75
N ALA A 306 7.97 -0.76 17.56
CA ALA A 306 9.09 -1.15 18.42
C ALA A 306 10.36 -1.52 17.64
N GLY A 307 10.20 -2.22 16.52
CA GLY A 307 11.30 -2.57 15.62
C GLY A 307 11.97 -1.34 14.99
N TYR A 308 11.17 -0.37 14.51
CA TYR A 308 11.70 0.91 14.03
C TYR A 308 12.43 1.66 15.16
N SER A 309 11.81 1.85 16.33
CA SER A 309 12.43 2.56 17.45
C SER A 309 13.73 1.92 17.95
N ALA A 310 13.91 0.61 17.76
CA ALA A 310 15.15 -0.10 18.06
C ALA A 310 16.27 0.17 17.03
N SER A 311 15.91 0.55 15.80
CA SER A 311 16.82 0.73 14.69
C SER A 311 17.58 2.07 14.77
N ASP A 312 18.80 2.10 14.24
CA ASP A 312 19.57 3.33 14.09
C ASP A 312 19.27 4.02 12.78
N LEU A 313 18.87 3.24 11.77
CA LEU A 313 18.70 3.71 10.42
C LEU A 313 17.71 2.82 9.69
N PHE A 314 16.83 3.42 8.90
CA PHE A 314 15.95 2.72 7.99
C PHE A 314 16.40 2.96 6.54
N PHE A 315 16.50 1.90 5.75
CA PHE A 315 16.72 1.98 4.31
C PHE A 315 15.39 1.80 3.57
N GLY A 316 14.88 2.87 3.02
CA GLY A 316 13.74 2.90 2.10
C GLY A 316 14.20 2.51 0.70
N ILE A 317 14.28 1.20 0.41
CA ILE A 317 14.72 0.69 -0.89
C ILE A 317 13.59 0.70 -1.91
N GLY A 318 13.90 1.10 -3.15
CA GLY A 318 12.98 1.06 -4.28
C GLY A 318 12.00 2.22 -4.39
N ALA A 319 11.13 2.14 -5.40
CA ALA A 319 10.10 3.13 -5.70
C ALA A 319 8.81 2.84 -4.93
N GLU A 320 8.23 3.87 -4.35
CA GLU A 320 6.98 3.81 -3.58
C GLU A 320 5.99 4.87 -4.05
N GLY A 321 4.70 4.53 -4.06
CA GLY A 321 3.66 5.53 -4.29
C GLY A 321 3.47 6.49 -3.11
N TRP A 322 3.76 6.02 -1.88
CA TRP A 322 3.73 6.82 -0.65
C TRP A 322 4.90 6.53 0.28
N GLY A 323 5.24 5.26 0.52
CA GLY A 323 6.34 4.87 1.41
C GLY A 323 5.95 4.79 2.89
N PHE A 324 4.94 4.00 3.25
CA PHE A 324 4.57 3.79 4.65
C PHE A 324 5.77 3.47 5.56
N PRO A 325 6.67 2.52 5.22
CA PRO A 325 7.79 2.20 6.09
C PRO A 325 8.73 3.39 6.36
N CYS A 326 8.90 4.30 5.39
CA CYS A 326 9.68 5.52 5.58
C CYS A 326 9.01 6.46 6.59
N ALA A 327 7.71 6.71 6.41
CA ALA A 327 6.94 7.58 7.30
C ALA A 327 6.84 7.00 8.72
N GLU A 328 6.64 5.69 8.83
CA GLU A 328 6.58 4.96 10.10
C GLU A 328 7.91 5.02 10.86
N SER A 329 9.04 4.79 10.17
CA SER A 329 10.36 4.85 10.77
C SER A 329 10.67 6.25 11.30
N LEU A 330 10.37 7.29 10.52
CA LEU A 330 10.55 8.69 10.94
C LEU A 330 9.69 9.04 12.16
N ALA A 331 8.43 8.58 12.20
CA ALA A 331 7.57 8.79 13.35
C ALA A 331 8.07 8.07 14.61
N CYS A 332 8.75 6.94 14.46
CA CYS A 332 9.40 6.21 15.54
C CYS A 332 10.78 6.75 15.93
N GLY A 333 11.18 7.93 15.43
CA GLY A 333 12.46 8.57 15.72
C GLY A 333 13.65 7.96 14.98
N THR A 334 13.42 7.09 13.99
CA THR A 334 14.50 6.44 13.23
C THR A 334 14.73 7.16 11.91
N PRO A 335 15.94 7.70 11.67
CA PRO A 335 16.28 8.34 10.41
C PRO A 335 16.08 7.41 9.22
N CYS A 336 15.59 7.96 8.11
CA CYS A 336 15.35 7.23 6.87
C CYS A 336 16.31 7.71 5.77
N ILE A 337 16.95 6.76 5.08
CA ILE A 337 17.63 7.01 3.80
C ILE A 337 16.78 6.38 2.70
N THR A 338 16.32 7.19 1.77
CA THR A 338 15.53 6.74 0.63
C THR A 338 15.98 7.40 -0.66
N GLY A 339 15.62 6.86 -1.81
CA GLY A 339 15.85 7.50 -3.10
C GLY A 339 14.96 8.74 -3.26
N SER A 340 15.47 9.78 -3.90
CA SER A 340 14.68 10.96 -4.29
C SER A 340 13.86 10.66 -5.53
N TYR A 341 12.89 9.74 -5.41
CA TYR A 341 12.09 9.28 -6.52
C TYR A 341 10.70 8.81 -6.06
N ALA A 342 9.67 9.11 -6.85
CA ALA A 342 8.27 8.80 -6.59
C ALA A 342 7.74 9.47 -5.30
N GLY A 343 7.03 8.74 -4.44
CA GLY A 343 6.38 9.27 -3.24
C GLY A 343 7.19 9.13 -1.95
N ALA A 344 8.42 8.58 -2.02
CA ALA A 344 9.26 8.37 -0.82
C ALA A 344 10.15 9.56 -0.51
#